data_07dfc7160482aa02b9871a20ec153037
#
_entry.id   07dfc7160482aa02b9871a20ec153037
#
_cell.length_a   1.000
_cell.length_b   1.000
_cell.length_c   1.000
_cell.angle_alpha   90.00
_cell.angle_beta   90.00
_cell.angle_gamma   90.00
#
_symmetry.space_group_name_H-M   'P 1'
#
loop_
_entity.id
_entity.type
_entity.pdbx_description
1 polymer ?
#
loop_
_entity_poly.entity_id
_entity_poly.type
_entity_poly.pdbx_seq_one_letter_code
_entity_poly.pdbx_strand_id
1 'polypeptide(L)' 'IEVYSKKGCHLCEILIEQLYQLVSDRAEIKINDIEESNYLLEKYKTRIPVVRYQDRTLFQYHLDSFIIEEILNQQ' A
#
# COMPACT_ATOMS: atom_id res chain seq x y z
N ILE A 1 -6.17 -1.29 5.46
CA ILE A 1 -4.87 -1.35 4.76
C ILE A 1 -4.63 -0.01 4.07
N GLU A 2 -3.50 0.60 4.32
CA GLU A 2 -3.14 1.87 3.70
C GLU A 2 -2.02 1.66 2.69
N VAL A 3 -2.14 2.35 1.56
CA VAL A 3 -1.12 2.35 0.52
C VAL A 3 -0.66 3.79 0.29
N TYR A 4 0.63 4.02 0.35
CA TYR A 4 1.22 5.31 0.02
C TYR A 4 1.80 5.24 -1.39
N SER A 5 1.34 6.14 -2.25
CA SER A 5 1.69 6.14 -3.67
C SER A 5 1.70 7.57 -4.21
N LYS A 6 1.95 7.73 -5.50
CA LYS A 6 1.77 9.00 -6.18
C LYS A 6 1.33 8.78 -7.61
N LYS A 7 0.77 9.81 -8.23
CA LYS A 7 0.36 9.75 -9.63
C LYS A 7 1.57 9.54 -10.52
N GLY A 8 1.39 8.72 -11.57
CA GLY A 8 2.45 8.43 -12.52
C GLY A 8 3.45 7.37 -12.06
N CYS A 9 3.22 6.78 -10.90
CA CYS A 9 4.07 5.69 -10.40
C CYS A 9 3.53 4.35 -10.92
N HIS A 10 4.16 3.81 -11.96
CA HIS A 10 3.71 2.57 -12.58
C HIS A 10 3.74 1.38 -11.62
N LEU A 11 4.80 1.29 -10.83
CA LEU A 11 4.93 0.22 -9.83
C LEU A 11 3.82 0.30 -8.78
N CYS A 12 3.44 1.52 -8.41
CA CYS A 12 2.32 1.73 -7.48
C CYS A 12 1.01 1.23 -8.08
N GLU A 13 0.77 1.53 -9.35
CA GLU A 13 -0.45 1.11 -10.04
C GLU A 13 -0.57 -0.42 -10.08
N ILE A 14 0.53 -1.10 -10.37
CA ILE A 14 0.56 -2.56 -10.42
C ILE A 14 0.25 -3.15 -9.04
N LEU A 15 0.91 -2.64 -8.01
CA LEU A 15 0.70 -3.13 -6.65
C LEU A 15 -0.72 -2.91 -6.18
N ILE A 16 -1.28 -1.74 -6.43
CA ILE A 16 -2.64 -1.39 -6.01
C ILE A 16 -3.65 -2.33 -6.68
N GLU A 17 -3.50 -2.58 -7.97
CA GLU A 17 -4.39 -3.50 -8.68
C GLU A 17 -4.31 -4.91 -8.09
N GLN A 18 -3.11 -5.41 -7.87
CA GLN A 18 -2.90 -6.73 -7.27
C GLN A 18 -3.52 -6.80 -5.87
N LEU A 19 -3.36 -5.73 -5.09
CA LEU A 19 -3.90 -5.67 -3.74
C LEU A 19 -5.44 -5.72 -3.75
N TYR A 20 -6.08 -4.96 -4.64
CA TYR A 20 -7.54 -5.00 -4.76
C TYR A 20 -8.05 -6.39 -5.12
N GLN A 21 -7.38 -7.07 -6.04
CA GLN A 21 -7.78 -8.42 -6.42
C GLN A 21 -7.63 -9.41 -5.27
N LEU A 22 -6.57 -9.28 -4.50
CA LEU A 22 -6.28 -10.19 -3.39
C LEU A 22 -7.23 -9.95 -2.21
N VAL A 23 -7.45 -8.70 -1.87
CA VAL A 23 -8.27 -8.31 -0.71
C VAL A 23 -9.76 -8.45 -1.01
N SER A 24 -10.17 -8.09 -2.22
CA SER A 24 -11.57 -8.07 -2.65
C SER A 24 -12.42 -7.25 -1.66
N ASP A 25 -13.46 -7.84 -1.06
CA ASP A 25 -14.31 -7.16 -0.09
C ASP A 25 -13.98 -7.50 1.37
N ARG A 26 -12.85 -8.20 1.59
CA ARG A 26 -12.48 -8.65 2.94
C ARG A 26 -11.90 -7.54 3.82
N ALA A 27 -11.45 -6.45 3.22
CA ALA A 27 -10.90 -5.32 3.96
C ALA A 27 -10.96 -4.05 3.13
N GLU A 28 -10.85 -2.91 3.78
CA GLU A 28 -10.81 -1.62 3.10
C GLU A 28 -9.37 -1.29 2.71
N ILE A 29 -9.21 -0.65 1.57
CA ILE A 29 -7.93 -0.15 1.09
C ILE A 29 -8.04 1.37 0.98
N LYS A 30 -7.16 2.07 1.68
CA LYS A 30 -7.07 3.53 1.61
C LYS A 30 -5.81 3.92 0.85
N ILE A 31 -5.98 4.65 -0.24
CA ILE A 31 -4.86 5.13 -1.05
C ILE A 31 -4.51 6.55 -0.61
N ASN A 32 -3.26 6.74 -0.20
CA ASN A 32 -2.75 8.05 0.22
C ASN A 32 -1.74 8.55 -0.81
N ASP A 33 -2.01 9.72 -1.37
CA ASP A 33 -1.09 10.37 -2.31
C ASP A 33 -0.05 11.14 -1.52
N ILE A 34 1.24 10.75 -1.66
CA ILE A 34 2.30 11.39 -0.89
C ILE A 34 2.54 12.84 -1.31
N GLU A 35 2.09 13.23 -2.50
CA GLU A 35 2.22 14.60 -2.99
C GLU A 35 1.27 15.59 -2.30
N GLU A 36 0.30 15.10 -1.54
CA GLU A 36 -0.61 15.96 -0.79
C GLU A 36 0.01 16.56 0.47
N SER A 37 1.18 16.10 0.86
CA SER A 37 1.84 16.53 2.09
C SER A 37 3.35 16.54 1.91
N ASN A 38 4.01 17.63 2.29
CA ASN A 38 5.47 17.70 2.27
C ASN A 38 6.09 16.65 3.18
N TYR A 39 5.44 16.37 4.30
CA TYR A 39 5.88 15.34 5.24
C TYR A 39 5.89 13.96 4.60
N LEU A 40 4.78 13.60 3.93
CA LEU A 40 4.67 12.30 3.26
C LEU A 40 5.64 12.19 2.09
N LEU A 41 5.79 13.27 1.33
CA LEU A 41 6.70 13.28 0.19
C LEU A 41 8.14 13.03 0.64
N GLU A 42 8.60 13.75 1.66
CA GLU A 42 9.96 13.56 2.18
C GLU A 42 10.17 12.17 2.75
N LYS A 43 9.15 11.62 3.44
CA LYS A 43 9.26 10.32 4.07
C LYS A 43 9.27 9.16 3.08
N TYR A 44 8.48 9.24 2.01
CA TYR A 44 8.20 8.10 1.15
C TYR A 44 8.63 8.24 -0.30
N LYS A 45 9.14 9.38 -0.74
CA LYS A 45 9.37 9.64 -2.17
C LYS A 45 10.21 8.59 -2.91
N THR A 46 11.12 7.92 -2.21
CA THR A 46 11.97 6.88 -2.79
C THR A 46 11.56 5.48 -2.35
N ARG A 47 10.45 5.35 -1.63
CA ARG A 47 10.04 4.07 -1.04
C ARG A 47 8.72 3.54 -1.59
N ILE A 48 7.99 4.35 -2.35
CA ILE A 48 6.66 3.96 -2.85
C ILE A 48 6.74 2.87 -3.90
N PRO A 49 5.74 1.99 -3.96
CA PRO A 49 4.58 1.93 -3.09
C PRO A 49 4.92 1.36 -1.71
N VAL A 50 4.30 1.91 -0.67
CA VAL A 50 4.44 1.42 0.71
C VAL A 50 3.07 0.98 1.19
N VAL A 51 2.98 -0.22 1.75
CA VAL A 51 1.73 -0.75 2.31
C VAL A 51 1.87 -0.86 3.81
N ARG A 52 0.89 -0.29 4.52
CA ARG A 52 0.86 -0.28 5.99
C ARG A 52 -0.46 -0.81 6.52
N TYR A 53 -0.39 -1.39 7.71
CA TYR A 53 -1.57 -1.86 8.42
C TYR A 53 -1.34 -1.67 9.92
N GLN A 54 -2.26 -0.95 10.59
CA GLN A 54 -2.20 -0.69 12.03
C GLN A 54 -0.83 -0.17 12.47
N ASP A 55 -0.37 0.90 11.82
CA ASP A 55 0.90 1.58 12.12
C ASP A 55 2.16 0.75 11.87
N ARG A 56 2.02 -0.36 11.15
CA ARG A 56 3.15 -1.20 10.73
C ARG A 56 3.35 -1.13 9.23
N THR A 57 4.59 -0.99 8.78
CA THR A 57 4.93 -1.16 7.37
C THR A 57 5.00 -2.65 7.08
N LEU A 58 4.18 -3.10 6.12
CA LEU A 58 4.15 -4.51 5.75
C LEU A 58 5.17 -4.84 4.69
N PHE A 59 5.24 -4.02 3.63
CA PHE A 59 6.22 -4.19 2.55
C PHE A 59 6.28 -2.92 1.72
N GLN A 60 7.30 -2.87 0.85
CA GLN A 60 7.55 -1.76 -0.05
C GLN A 60 7.84 -2.31 -1.45
N TYR A 61 7.52 -1.53 -2.49
CA TYR A 61 7.82 -1.79 -3.90
C TYR A 61 7.02 -2.93 -4.51
N HIS A 62 7.03 -4.11 -3.91
CA HIS A 62 6.37 -5.30 -4.44
C HIS A 62 5.43 -5.90 -3.43
N LEU A 63 4.31 -6.40 -3.92
CA LEU A 63 3.30 -7.03 -3.06
C LEU A 63 3.80 -8.38 -2.57
N ASP A 64 3.63 -8.61 -1.26
CA ASP A 64 3.85 -9.92 -0.64
C ASP A 64 2.47 -10.48 -0.26
N SER A 65 1.96 -11.38 -1.10
CA SER A 65 0.62 -11.94 -0.91
C SER A 65 0.50 -12.75 0.39
N PHE A 66 1.59 -13.37 0.81
CA PHE A 66 1.59 -14.16 2.05
C PHE A 66 1.30 -13.28 3.26
N ILE A 67 1.93 -12.10 3.32
CA ILE A 67 1.71 -11.15 4.41
C ILE A 67 0.26 -10.66 4.41
N ILE A 68 -0.29 -10.35 3.24
CA ILE A 68 -1.69 -9.89 3.13
C ILE A 68 -2.66 -10.98 3.58
N GLU A 69 -2.46 -12.22 3.14
CA GLU A 69 -3.33 -13.32 3.56
C GLU A 69 -3.28 -13.53 5.07
N GLU A 70 -2.10 -13.40 5.66
CA GLU A 70 -1.94 -13.54 7.09
C GLU A 70 -2.75 -12.49 7.85
N ILE A 71 -2.72 -11.24 7.40
CA ILE A 71 -3.49 -10.15 7.99
C ILE A 71 -5.00 -10.38 7.83
N LEU A 72 -5.44 -10.78 6.65
CA LEU A 72 -6.85 -11.04 6.39
C LEU A 72 -7.38 -12.17 7.26
N ASN A 73 -6.56 -13.16 7.56
CA ASN A 73 -6.96 -14.29 8.41
C ASN A 73 -7.03 -13.92 9.89
N GLN A 74 -6.49 -12.78 10.28
CA GLN A 74 -6.56 -12.28 11.66
C GLN A 74 -7.84 -11.49 11.96
N GLN A 75 -8.63 -11.20 10.95
CA GLN A 75 -9.85 -10.39 11.09
C GLN A 75 -11.08 -11.21 11.45
#